data_b589c6f9053a06c70d2dc7d47ae36194
#
_entry.id   b589c6f9053a06c70d2dc7d47ae36194
#
_cell.length_a   1.000
_cell.length_b   1.000
_cell.length_c   1.000
_cell.angle_alpha   90.00
_cell.angle_beta   90.00
_cell.angle_gamma   90.00
#
_symmetry.space_group_name_H-M   'P 1'
#
loop_
_entity.id
_entity.type
_entity.pdbx_description
1 polymer ?
#
loop_
_entity_poly.entity_id
_entity_poly.type
_entity_poly.pdbx_seq_one_letter_code
_entity_poly.pdbx_strand_id
1 'polypeptide(L)'
;TLFRLCFASMIVIVVFRSWRILPKFKTLKWRDLLCYSISLGLMNLLFYSSLSHLPLGLAVGLEFIGPLGLALCSIQSRRDLIWVFCSILGIILIIPWGGHSADFSYLGMCLAIGAGLFWAAYIYFGHKVVRQNIGIHMLSIAISFSAIMLLPIELWQHPDELFAVQYWWLGLVIAILATAIPYALDLVALKHLARL
;
A
#
# COMPACT_ATOMS: atom_id res chain seq x y z
N THR A 1 6.17 8.24 7.97
CA THR A 1 5.90 7.02 7.14
C THR A 1 6.92 5.93 7.42
N LEU A 2 8.20 6.26 7.51
CA LEU A 2 9.31 5.32 7.66
C LEU A 2 9.19 4.44 8.92
N PHE A 3 8.97 5.05 10.11
CA PHE A 3 8.84 4.27 11.37
C PHE A 3 7.77 3.20 11.28
N ARG A 4 6.63 3.54 10.69
CA ARG A 4 5.55 2.60 10.48
C ARG A 4 5.99 1.39 9.64
N LEU A 5 6.71 1.62 8.54
CA LEU A 5 7.19 0.55 7.67
C LEU A 5 8.33 -0.24 8.30
N CYS A 6 9.24 0.41 9.02
CA CYS A 6 10.32 -0.27 9.75
C CYS A 6 9.76 -1.19 10.85
N PHE A 7 8.89 -0.67 11.72
CA PHE A 7 8.26 -1.49 12.76
C PHE A 7 7.40 -2.59 12.17
N ALA A 8 6.61 -2.30 11.12
CA ALA A 8 5.82 -3.31 10.43
C ALA A 8 6.71 -4.41 9.83
N SER A 9 7.83 -4.05 9.20
CA SER A 9 8.78 -5.01 8.65
C SER A 9 9.35 -5.91 9.73
N MET A 10 9.80 -5.34 10.85
CA MET A 10 10.30 -6.12 11.99
C MET A 10 9.24 -7.08 12.53
N ILE A 11 8.01 -6.59 12.75
CA ILE A 11 6.90 -7.39 13.27
C ILE A 11 6.60 -8.55 12.31
N VAL A 12 6.45 -8.26 11.02
CA VAL A 12 6.09 -9.26 10.01
C VAL A 12 7.21 -10.28 9.82
N ILE A 13 8.49 -9.86 9.86
CA ILE A 13 9.64 -10.77 9.83
C ILE A 13 9.62 -11.71 11.04
N VAL A 14 9.40 -11.18 12.24
CA VAL A 14 9.42 -11.97 13.49
C VAL A 14 8.21 -12.90 13.56
N VAL A 15 7.00 -12.40 13.36
CA VAL A 15 5.75 -13.16 13.46
C VAL A 15 5.72 -14.32 12.46
N PHE A 16 6.11 -14.07 11.23
CA PHE A 16 6.09 -15.09 10.18
C PHE A 16 7.39 -15.84 10.02
N ARG A 17 8.40 -15.56 10.87
CA ARG A 17 9.72 -16.21 10.83
C ARG A 17 10.33 -16.22 9.43
N SER A 18 10.31 -15.07 8.78
CA SER A 18 10.65 -14.94 7.34
C SER A 18 12.10 -15.27 7.02
N TRP A 19 13.00 -15.33 8.03
CA TRP A 19 14.37 -15.83 7.86
C TRP A 19 14.47 -17.30 7.39
N ARG A 20 13.41 -18.10 7.57
CA ARG A 20 13.40 -19.50 7.10
C ARG A 20 13.36 -19.66 5.59
N ILE A 21 13.14 -18.57 4.87
CA ILE A 21 13.10 -18.54 3.40
C ILE A 21 14.47 -18.34 2.76
N LEU A 22 15.48 -17.91 3.53
CA LEU A 22 16.83 -17.70 3.02
C LEU A 22 17.34 -18.79 2.04
N PRO A 23 17.11 -20.10 2.30
CA PRO A 23 17.53 -21.13 1.35
C PRO A 23 16.76 -21.15 0.02
N LYS A 24 15.54 -20.62 -0.03
CA LYS A 24 14.70 -20.59 -1.23
C LYS A 24 14.87 -19.34 -2.10
N PHE A 25 15.77 -18.44 -1.73
CA PHE A 25 16.03 -17.18 -2.47
C PHE A 25 16.41 -17.41 -3.94
N LYS A 26 17.08 -18.53 -4.25
CA LYS A 26 17.55 -18.85 -5.61
C LYS A 26 16.41 -19.21 -6.60
N THR A 27 15.24 -19.62 -6.08
CA THR A 27 14.09 -20.05 -6.91
C THR A 27 13.05 -18.94 -7.08
N LEU A 28 13.28 -17.77 -6.50
CA LEU A 28 12.35 -16.66 -6.56
C LEU A 28 12.39 -15.94 -7.90
N LYS A 29 11.20 -15.58 -8.39
CA LYS A 29 11.08 -14.62 -9.50
C LYS A 29 11.28 -13.20 -8.97
N TRP A 30 12.53 -12.79 -8.82
CA TRP A 30 12.93 -11.50 -8.28
C TRP A 30 12.25 -10.31 -8.95
N ARG A 31 11.98 -10.41 -10.24
CA ARG A 31 11.30 -9.36 -10.99
C ARG A 31 9.92 -9.05 -10.41
N ASP A 32 9.10 -10.08 -10.17
CA ASP A 32 7.74 -9.90 -9.64
C ASP A 32 7.79 -9.35 -8.20
N LEU A 33 8.75 -9.83 -7.40
CA LEU A 33 8.96 -9.35 -6.03
C LEU A 33 9.41 -7.89 -5.99
N LEU A 34 10.35 -7.51 -6.83
CA LEU A 34 10.82 -6.12 -6.93
C LEU A 34 9.70 -5.18 -7.38
N CYS A 35 8.95 -5.56 -8.43
CA CYS A 35 7.81 -4.77 -8.88
C CYS A 35 6.75 -4.63 -7.78
N TYR A 36 6.46 -5.70 -7.04
CA TYR A 36 5.56 -5.68 -5.90
C TYR A 36 6.04 -4.73 -4.79
N SER A 37 7.33 -4.82 -4.42
CA SER A 37 7.94 -4.01 -3.37
C SER A 37 8.01 -2.52 -3.74
N ILE A 38 8.39 -2.22 -4.97
CA ILE A 38 8.45 -0.85 -5.50
C ILE A 38 7.03 -0.26 -5.55
N SER A 39 6.06 -1.03 -6.02
CA SER A 39 4.66 -0.58 -6.06
C SER A 39 4.15 -0.24 -4.67
N LEU A 40 4.44 -1.06 -3.67
CA LEU A 40 4.07 -0.83 -2.27
C LEU A 40 4.75 0.44 -1.71
N GLY A 41 6.05 0.62 -1.98
CA GLY A 41 6.81 1.78 -1.53
C GLY A 41 6.31 3.08 -2.15
N LEU A 42 6.18 3.11 -3.49
CA LEU A 42 5.73 4.31 -4.22
C LEU A 42 4.27 4.65 -3.92
N MET A 43 3.39 3.66 -3.78
CA MET A 43 2.01 3.87 -3.34
C MET A 43 1.99 4.65 -2.01
N ASN A 44 2.70 4.16 -1.00
CA ASN A 44 2.77 4.83 0.30
C ASN A 44 3.38 6.22 0.20
N LEU A 45 4.52 6.38 -0.51
CA LEU A 45 5.19 7.67 -0.65
C LEU A 45 4.27 8.71 -1.28
N LEU A 46 3.68 8.39 -2.43
CA LEU A 46 2.83 9.31 -3.17
C LEU A 46 1.56 9.66 -2.41
N PHE A 47 0.94 8.68 -1.73
CA PHE A 47 -0.23 8.91 -0.91
C PHE A 47 0.06 9.89 0.24
N TYR A 48 1.10 9.63 1.04
CA TYR A 48 1.44 10.52 2.14
C TYR A 48 1.91 11.89 1.66
N SER A 49 2.58 11.96 0.52
CA SER A 49 2.92 13.26 -0.10
C SER A 49 1.68 14.01 -0.59
N SER A 50 0.63 13.31 -1.02
CA SER A 50 -0.62 13.96 -1.43
C SER A 50 -1.37 14.60 -0.26
N LEU A 51 -1.25 14.04 0.94
CA LEU A 51 -1.92 14.54 2.15
C LEU A 51 -1.43 15.93 2.59
N SER A 52 -0.23 16.34 2.20
CA SER A 52 0.26 17.71 2.44
C SER A 52 -0.39 18.74 1.51
N HIS A 53 -1.13 18.28 0.49
CA HIS A 53 -1.71 19.14 -0.55
C HIS A 53 -3.22 18.98 -0.68
N LEU A 54 -3.80 17.91 -0.11
CA LEU A 54 -5.22 17.57 -0.23
C LEU A 54 -5.82 17.17 1.12
N PRO A 55 -7.11 17.44 1.34
CA PRO A 55 -7.87 16.83 2.43
C PRO A 55 -7.87 15.30 2.31
N LEU A 56 -7.79 14.62 3.47
CA LEU A 56 -7.71 13.15 3.54
C LEU A 56 -8.79 12.45 2.71
N GLY A 57 -10.06 12.90 2.80
CA GLY A 57 -11.17 12.27 2.07
C GLY A 57 -10.99 12.34 0.55
N LEU A 58 -10.49 13.47 0.02
CA LEU A 58 -10.24 13.62 -1.41
C LEU A 58 -9.04 12.79 -1.86
N ALA A 59 -7.96 12.79 -1.08
CA ALA A 59 -6.77 11.98 -1.38
C ALA A 59 -7.13 10.49 -1.44
N VAL A 60 -7.87 9.97 -0.45
CA VAL A 60 -8.35 8.58 -0.40
C VAL A 60 -9.27 8.29 -1.58
N GLY A 61 -10.24 9.18 -1.88
CA GLY A 61 -11.16 9.00 -3.02
C GLY A 61 -10.42 8.86 -4.36
N LEU A 62 -9.41 9.70 -4.59
CA LEU A 62 -8.59 9.67 -5.80
C LEU A 62 -7.69 8.43 -5.87
N GLU A 63 -7.12 8.00 -4.75
CA GLU A 63 -6.31 6.78 -4.67
C GLU A 63 -7.12 5.53 -5.05
N PHE A 64 -8.40 5.46 -4.65
CA PHE A 64 -9.28 4.32 -4.97
C PHE A 64 -9.56 4.16 -6.47
N ILE A 65 -9.32 5.18 -7.31
CA ILE A 65 -9.47 5.09 -8.75
C ILE A 65 -8.62 3.95 -9.34
N GLY A 66 -7.41 3.71 -8.78
CA GLY A 66 -6.54 2.64 -9.25
C GLY A 66 -7.12 1.23 -9.08
N PRO A 67 -7.41 0.77 -7.85
CA PRO A 67 -8.08 -0.51 -7.60
C PRO A 67 -9.43 -0.64 -8.33
N LEU A 68 -10.20 0.45 -8.40
CA LEU A 68 -11.47 0.46 -9.14
C LEU A 68 -11.26 0.25 -10.64
N GLY A 69 -10.25 0.89 -11.23
CA GLY A 69 -9.86 0.66 -12.63
C GLY A 69 -9.47 -0.79 -12.89
N LEU A 70 -8.72 -1.40 -11.97
CA LEU A 70 -8.37 -2.82 -12.04
C LEU A 70 -9.63 -3.71 -11.93
N ALA A 71 -10.54 -3.38 -11.04
CA ALA A 71 -11.81 -4.10 -10.89
C ALA A 71 -12.66 -4.00 -12.17
N LEU A 72 -12.75 -2.82 -12.79
CA LEU A 72 -13.43 -2.61 -14.07
C LEU A 72 -12.85 -3.47 -15.20
N CYS A 73 -11.52 -3.55 -15.28
CA CYS A 73 -10.85 -4.42 -16.27
C CYS A 73 -11.06 -5.92 -16.02
N SER A 74 -11.48 -6.30 -14.80
CA SER A 74 -11.63 -7.69 -14.37
C SER A 74 -13.09 -8.15 -14.34
N ILE A 75 -14.05 -7.35 -14.83
CA ILE A 75 -15.48 -7.68 -14.86
C ILE A 75 -15.71 -8.91 -15.73
N GLN A 76 -16.33 -9.94 -15.15
CA GLN A 76 -16.72 -11.16 -15.85
C GLN A 76 -18.24 -11.39 -15.81
N SER A 77 -18.96 -10.74 -14.91
CA SER A 77 -20.38 -10.94 -14.73
C SER A 77 -21.15 -9.63 -14.52
N ARG A 78 -22.49 -9.66 -14.79
CA ARG A 78 -23.36 -8.51 -14.51
C ARG A 78 -23.42 -8.16 -13.01
N ARG A 79 -23.13 -9.12 -12.13
CA ARG A 79 -23.11 -8.90 -10.68
C ARG A 79 -21.89 -8.04 -10.29
N ASP A 80 -20.78 -8.16 -11.01
CA ASP A 80 -19.58 -7.37 -10.74
C ASP A 80 -19.82 -5.88 -10.97
N LEU A 81 -20.71 -5.53 -11.95
CA LEU A 81 -21.11 -4.15 -12.20
C LEU A 81 -21.79 -3.50 -11.00
N ILE A 82 -22.56 -4.28 -10.21
CA ILE A 82 -23.24 -3.77 -9.01
C ILE A 82 -22.17 -3.35 -7.98
N TRP A 83 -21.16 -4.18 -7.76
CA TRP A 83 -20.08 -3.89 -6.81
C TRP A 83 -19.26 -2.68 -7.23
N VAL A 84 -18.97 -2.58 -8.52
CA VAL A 84 -18.28 -1.41 -9.09
C VAL A 84 -19.11 -0.15 -8.91
N PHE A 85 -20.40 -0.20 -9.19
CA PHE A 85 -21.32 0.92 -9.00
C PHE A 85 -21.39 1.36 -7.53
N CYS A 86 -21.51 0.42 -6.59
CA CYS A 86 -21.48 0.70 -5.16
C CYS A 86 -20.16 1.35 -4.73
N SER A 87 -19.02 0.92 -5.30
CA SER A 87 -17.71 1.49 -5.02
C SER A 87 -17.60 2.92 -5.53
N ILE A 88 -18.07 3.19 -6.76
CA ILE A 88 -18.11 4.55 -7.32
C ILE A 88 -18.98 5.46 -6.45
N LEU A 89 -20.16 4.99 -6.05
CA LEU A 89 -21.05 5.75 -5.18
C LEU A 89 -20.40 6.06 -3.84
N GLY A 90 -19.69 5.08 -3.25
CA GLY A 90 -18.93 5.26 -2.02
C GLY A 90 -17.85 6.35 -2.16
N ILE A 91 -17.08 6.33 -3.24
CA ILE A 91 -16.07 7.36 -3.52
C ILE A 91 -16.70 8.74 -3.65
N ILE A 92 -17.81 8.85 -4.39
CA ILE A 92 -18.56 10.11 -4.57
C ILE A 92 -19.02 10.66 -3.22
N LEU A 93 -19.49 9.81 -2.30
CA LEU A 93 -19.95 10.21 -0.98
C LEU A 93 -18.82 10.65 -0.04
N ILE A 94 -17.60 10.15 -0.24
CA ILE A 94 -16.42 10.51 0.59
C ILE A 94 -15.84 11.84 0.16
N ILE A 95 -16.00 12.25 -1.12
CA ILE A 95 -15.52 13.54 -1.60
C ILE A 95 -16.29 14.66 -0.92
N PRO A 96 -15.62 15.62 -0.28
CA PRO A 96 -16.29 16.75 0.38
C PRO A 96 -16.84 17.72 -0.66
N TRP A 97 -18.13 17.66 -0.95
CA TRP A 97 -18.82 18.52 -1.93
C TRP A 97 -19.08 19.95 -1.46
N GLY A 98 -18.89 20.27 -0.18
CA GLY A 98 -19.32 21.51 0.46
C GLY A 98 -18.24 22.30 1.19
N GLY A 99 -16.98 22.06 0.94
CA GLY A 99 -15.87 22.80 1.58
C GLY A 99 -15.56 24.08 0.82
N HIS A 100 -15.38 25.19 1.58
CA HIS A 100 -14.79 26.43 1.10
C HIS A 100 -13.58 26.11 0.22
N SER A 101 -13.39 26.87 -0.84
CA SER A 101 -12.28 26.83 -1.80
C SER A 101 -10.91 26.59 -1.11
N ALA A 102 -10.69 25.35 -0.67
CA ALA A 102 -9.35 24.86 -0.46
C ALA A 102 -8.75 24.85 -1.87
N ASP A 103 -7.71 25.62 -2.10
CA ASP A 103 -6.98 25.61 -3.36
C ASP A 103 -6.63 24.16 -3.67
N PHE A 104 -7.38 23.56 -4.61
CA PHE A 104 -7.15 22.19 -5.02
C PHE A 104 -5.80 22.14 -5.72
N SER A 105 -4.82 21.61 -5.02
CA SER A 105 -3.48 21.46 -5.59
C SER A 105 -3.52 20.37 -6.67
N TYR A 106 -3.34 20.77 -7.93
CA TYR A 106 -3.19 19.83 -9.05
C TYR A 106 -2.06 18.82 -8.78
N LEU A 107 -0.99 19.27 -8.10
CA LEU A 107 0.10 18.39 -7.68
C LEU A 107 -0.41 17.31 -6.71
N GLY A 108 -1.18 17.69 -5.70
CA GLY A 108 -1.77 16.74 -4.76
C GLY A 108 -2.67 15.71 -5.46
N MET A 109 -3.49 16.14 -6.43
CA MET A 109 -4.34 15.22 -7.21
C MET A 109 -3.50 14.26 -8.05
N CYS A 110 -2.46 14.73 -8.73
CA CYS A 110 -1.54 13.87 -9.49
C CYS A 110 -0.85 12.85 -8.59
N LEU A 111 -0.42 13.25 -7.39
CA LEU A 111 0.20 12.36 -6.41
C LEU A 111 -0.79 11.30 -5.92
N ALA A 112 -2.04 11.66 -5.61
CA ALA A 112 -3.07 10.72 -5.15
C ALA A 112 -3.46 9.72 -6.25
N ILE A 113 -3.66 10.18 -7.49
CA ILE A 113 -3.92 9.30 -8.63
C ILE A 113 -2.73 8.39 -8.90
N GLY A 114 -1.50 8.92 -8.84
CA GLY A 114 -0.27 8.14 -8.94
C GLY A 114 -0.20 7.05 -7.87
N ALA A 115 -0.54 7.36 -6.62
CA ALA A 115 -0.65 6.38 -5.54
C ALA A 115 -1.64 5.26 -5.89
N GLY A 116 -2.81 5.62 -6.43
CA GLY A 116 -3.82 4.65 -6.89
C GLY A 116 -3.32 3.73 -7.99
N LEU A 117 -2.58 4.26 -8.98
CA LEU A 117 -1.97 3.43 -10.03
C LEU A 117 -0.97 2.42 -9.47
N PHE A 118 -0.14 2.84 -8.49
CA PHE A 118 0.78 1.94 -7.80
C PHE A 118 0.03 0.95 -6.89
N TRP A 119 -1.11 1.31 -6.35
CA TRP A 119 -1.97 0.36 -5.63
C TRP A 119 -2.53 -0.72 -6.56
N ALA A 120 -3.02 -0.35 -7.74
CA ALA A 120 -3.43 -1.33 -8.75
C ALA A 120 -2.27 -2.25 -9.16
N ALA A 121 -1.06 -1.70 -9.35
CA ALA A 121 0.14 -2.47 -9.64
C ALA A 121 0.50 -3.42 -8.47
N TYR A 122 0.41 -2.95 -7.23
CA TYR A 122 0.60 -3.76 -6.02
C TYR A 122 -0.36 -4.97 -5.99
N ILE A 123 -1.64 -4.77 -6.27
CA ILE A 123 -2.63 -5.86 -6.34
C ILE A 123 -2.26 -6.84 -7.47
N TYR A 124 -1.95 -6.35 -8.65
CA TYR A 124 -1.61 -7.17 -9.81
C TYR A 124 -0.35 -8.03 -9.58
N PHE A 125 0.73 -7.42 -9.08
CA PHE A 125 1.95 -8.15 -8.76
C PHE A 125 1.79 -9.03 -7.52
N GLY A 126 0.94 -8.63 -6.56
CA GLY A 126 0.58 -9.42 -5.40
C GLY A 126 0.00 -10.77 -5.79
N HIS A 127 -0.92 -10.82 -6.76
CA HIS A 127 -1.42 -12.09 -7.31
C HIS A 127 -0.31 -12.98 -7.90
N LYS A 128 0.66 -12.40 -8.60
CA LYS A 128 1.79 -13.15 -9.16
C LYS A 128 2.72 -13.70 -8.08
N VAL A 129 2.96 -12.90 -7.05
CA VAL A 129 3.82 -13.26 -5.91
C VAL A 129 3.18 -14.38 -5.07
N VAL A 130 1.87 -14.30 -4.81
CA VAL A 130 1.13 -15.30 -4.03
C VAL A 130 1.15 -16.68 -4.70
N ARG A 131 1.10 -16.73 -6.03
CA ARG A 131 1.20 -17.98 -6.81
C ARG A 131 2.55 -18.71 -6.68
N GLN A 132 3.58 -18.04 -6.14
CA GLN A 132 4.91 -18.65 -5.93
C GLN A 132 5.02 -19.49 -4.64
N ASN A 133 3.91 -19.79 -3.94
CA ASN A 133 3.85 -20.60 -2.70
C ASN A 133 4.69 -20.10 -1.52
N ILE A 134 5.17 -18.85 -1.56
CA ILE A 134 5.99 -18.24 -0.51
C ILE A 134 5.27 -17.04 0.13
N GLY A 135 4.07 -16.76 -0.35
CA GLY A 135 3.12 -15.67 -0.08
C GLY A 135 3.48 -14.69 1.06
N ILE A 136 3.28 -15.12 2.31
CA ILE A 136 3.38 -14.20 3.45
C ILE A 136 4.81 -13.71 3.73
N HIS A 137 5.81 -14.50 3.39
CA HIS A 137 7.21 -14.11 3.55
C HIS A 137 7.66 -13.10 2.50
N MET A 138 6.99 -13.10 1.31
CA MET A 138 7.21 -12.08 0.29
C MET A 138 6.75 -10.71 0.75
N LEU A 139 5.67 -10.67 1.54
CA LEU A 139 5.20 -9.44 2.15
C LEU A 139 6.27 -8.84 3.09
N SER A 140 6.92 -9.66 3.92
CA SER A 140 8.00 -9.20 4.81
C SER A 140 9.13 -8.55 4.01
N ILE A 141 9.55 -9.20 2.92
CA ILE A 141 10.61 -8.68 2.04
C ILE A 141 10.15 -7.39 1.37
N ALA A 142 8.90 -7.34 0.88
CA ALA A 142 8.37 -6.16 0.21
C ALA A 142 8.27 -4.95 1.15
N ILE A 143 7.77 -5.14 2.37
CA ILE A 143 7.69 -4.06 3.36
C ILE A 143 9.10 -3.60 3.75
N SER A 144 10.04 -4.54 3.95
CA SER A 144 11.44 -4.20 4.28
C SER A 144 12.12 -3.43 3.15
N PHE A 145 11.94 -3.86 1.91
CA PHE A 145 12.48 -3.17 0.74
C PHE A 145 11.86 -1.78 0.58
N SER A 146 10.54 -1.65 0.80
CA SER A 146 9.85 -0.36 0.77
C SER A 146 10.37 0.58 1.87
N ALA A 147 10.61 0.07 3.07
CA ALA A 147 11.19 0.85 4.17
C ALA A 147 12.60 1.36 3.81
N ILE A 148 13.45 0.49 3.24
CA ILE A 148 14.81 0.87 2.81
C ILE A 148 14.76 1.90 1.67
N MET A 149 13.84 1.74 0.73
CA MET A 149 13.67 2.66 -0.40
C MET A 149 13.24 4.06 0.06
N LEU A 150 12.38 4.14 1.08
CA LEU A 150 11.88 5.42 1.60
C LEU A 150 12.85 6.09 2.57
N LEU A 151 13.78 5.34 3.16
CA LEU A 151 14.71 5.83 4.16
C LEU A 151 15.50 7.09 3.71
N PRO A 152 16.13 7.14 2.51
CA PRO A 152 16.87 8.33 2.09
C PRO A 152 15.98 9.55 1.89
N ILE A 153 14.73 9.37 1.47
CA ILE A 153 13.78 10.46 1.24
C ILE A 153 13.36 11.08 2.56
N GLU A 154 12.99 10.25 3.54
CA GLU A 154 12.58 10.71 4.87
C GLU A 154 13.75 11.33 5.66
N LEU A 155 14.97 10.78 5.52
CA LEU A 155 16.16 11.38 6.12
C LEU A 155 16.45 12.77 5.57
N TRP A 156 16.15 13.01 4.30
CA TRP A 156 16.34 14.33 3.70
C TRP A 156 15.26 15.33 4.12
N GLN A 157 13.99 14.88 4.18
CA GLN A 157 12.86 15.77 4.41
C GLN A 157 12.63 16.09 5.90
N HIS A 158 12.83 15.11 6.78
CA HIS A 158 12.47 15.18 8.20
C HIS A 158 13.50 14.52 9.12
N PRO A 159 14.79 14.99 9.13
CA PRO A 159 15.82 14.35 9.93
C PRO A 159 15.53 14.39 11.43
N ASP A 160 14.97 15.49 11.94
CA ASP A 160 14.72 15.69 13.37
C ASP A 160 13.60 14.79 13.91
N GLU A 161 12.58 14.52 13.09
CA GLU A 161 11.44 13.67 13.48
C GLU A 161 11.86 12.21 13.67
N LEU A 162 12.87 11.75 12.95
CA LEU A 162 13.38 10.37 13.03
C LEU A 162 14.05 10.05 14.38
N PHE A 163 14.51 11.06 15.09
CA PHE A 163 15.17 10.87 16.40
C PHE A 163 14.25 11.18 17.60
N ALA A 164 13.02 11.61 17.33
CA ALA A 164 12.06 11.93 18.37
C ALA A 164 11.42 10.68 18.99
N VAL A 165 12.09 10.10 20.00
CA VAL A 165 11.69 8.87 20.70
C VAL A 165 10.24 8.91 21.22
N GLN A 166 9.74 10.09 21.53
CA GLN A 166 8.37 10.30 22.01
C GLN A 166 7.29 9.82 21.02
N TYR A 167 7.59 9.73 19.72
CA TYR A 167 6.65 9.28 18.70
C TYR A 167 6.81 7.79 18.32
N TRP A 168 7.80 7.09 18.85
CA TRP A 168 8.07 5.69 18.50
C TRP A 168 6.94 4.76 18.89
N TRP A 169 6.31 4.98 20.05
CA TRP A 169 5.17 4.16 20.47
C TRP A 169 3.96 4.36 19.54
N LEU A 170 3.68 5.60 19.08
CA LEU A 170 2.66 5.87 18.07
C LEU A 170 3.00 5.18 16.75
N GLY A 171 4.26 5.28 16.31
CA GLY A 171 4.75 4.58 15.13
C GLY A 171 4.54 3.06 15.22
N LEU A 172 4.77 2.47 16.40
CA LEU A 172 4.54 1.04 16.63
C LEU A 172 3.05 0.67 16.54
N VAL A 173 2.17 1.42 17.19
CA VAL A 173 0.72 1.17 17.16
C VAL A 173 0.19 1.28 15.72
N ILE A 174 0.58 2.32 15.00
CA ILE A 174 0.19 2.51 13.59
C ILE A 174 0.79 1.41 12.71
N ALA A 175 2.02 0.96 12.96
CA ALA A 175 2.65 -0.13 12.23
C ALA A 175 1.85 -1.44 12.36
N ILE A 176 1.34 -1.74 13.55
CA ILE A 176 0.52 -2.94 13.77
C ILE A 176 -0.84 -2.79 13.10
N LEU A 177 -1.58 -1.72 13.44
CA LEU A 177 -2.99 -1.58 13.06
C LEU A 177 -3.17 -1.18 11.59
N ALA A 178 -2.33 -0.30 11.07
CA ALA A 178 -2.48 0.26 9.72
C ALA A 178 -1.53 -0.35 8.67
N THR A 179 -0.63 -1.26 9.07
CA THR A 179 0.32 -1.85 8.11
C THR A 179 0.41 -3.38 8.27
N ALA A 180 0.87 -3.88 9.41
CA ALA A 180 1.14 -5.32 9.55
C ALA A 180 -0.14 -6.16 9.43
N ILE A 181 -1.21 -5.78 10.12
CA ILE A 181 -2.49 -6.50 10.09
C ILE A 181 -3.16 -6.38 8.71
N PRO A 182 -3.41 -5.18 8.14
CA PRO A 182 -4.07 -5.06 6.85
C PRO A 182 -3.32 -5.79 5.73
N TYR A 183 -2.03 -5.59 5.59
CA TYR A 183 -1.27 -6.26 4.52
C TYR A 183 -1.17 -7.77 4.69
N ALA A 184 -1.14 -8.27 5.94
CA ALA A 184 -1.21 -9.71 6.17
C ALA A 184 -2.58 -10.27 5.76
N LEU A 185 -3.67 -9.56 6.08
CA LEU A 185 -5.03 -9.94 5.69
C LEU A 185 -5.23 -9.87 4.17
N ASP A 186 -4.72 -8.81 3.52
CA ASP A 186 -4.74 -8.68 2.05
C ASP A 186 -4.07 -9.89 1.39
N LEU A 187 -2.92 -10.29 1.90
CA LEU A 187 -2.20 -11.42 1.32
C LEU A 187 -2.92 -12.75 1.54
N VAL A 188 -3.58 -12.94 2.69
CA VAL A 188 -4.45 -14.09 2.94
C VAL A 188 -5.64 -14.09 2.00
N ALA A 189 -6.29 -12.93 1.83
CA ALA A 189 -7.40 -12.77 0.90
C ALA A 189 -7.00 -13.08 -0.55
N LEU A 190 -5.87 -12.53 -1.01
CA LEU A 190 -5.32 -12.81 -2.33
C LEU A 190 -5.01 -14.31 -2.54
N LYS A 191 -4.55 -15.01 -1.50
CA LYS A 191 -4.29 -16.45 -1.55
C LYS A 191 -5.56 -17.27 -1.71
N HIS A 192 -6.66 -16.85 -1.09
CA HIS A 192 -7.96 -17.51 -1.25
C HIS A 192 -8.57 -17.23 -2.62
N LEU A 193 -8.54 -15.98 -3.07
CA LEU A 193 -9.04 -15.59 -4.40
C LEU A 193 -8.25 -16.21 -5.56
N ALA A 194 -6.97 -16.43 -5.41
CA ALA A 194 -6.12 -17.07 -6.44
C ALA A 194 -6.38 -18.59 -6.59
N ARG A 195 -7.18 -19.18 -5.71
CA ARG A 195 -7.57 -20.61 -5.76
C ARG A 195 -8.96 -20.84 -6.37
N LEU A 196 -9.73 -19.76 -6.54
CA LEU A 196 -11.01 -19.76 -7.26
C LEU A 196 -10.79 -19.48 -8.75
#